data_045f5640da2fa83980911c5466c06622
#
_entry.id   045f5640da2fa83980911c5466c06622
#
_cell.length_a   1.000
_cell.length_b   1.000
_cell.length_c   1.000
_cell.angle_alpha   90.00
_cell.angle_beta   90.00
_cell.angle_gamma   90.00
#
_symmetry.space_group_name_H-M   'P 1'
#
loop_
_entity.id
_entity.type
_entity.pdbx_description
1 polymer ?
#
loop_
_entity_poly.entity_id
_entity_poly.type
_entity_poly.pdbx_seq_one_letter_code
_entity_poly.pdbx_strand_id
1 'polypeptide(L)'
;MRGRSLGHRADSGAAIVLDVKTGAVLAMASYPTYDPNIWENGITVAQAKNLYSEKSAVPALSRAVQGAFSPASTFKVISTAAAVRAGYSTDVSYNCPATVQIGTREFKNFDSKAAG
;
A
#
# COMPACT_ATOMS: atom_id res chain seq x y z
N MET A 1 -22.21 8.95 -18.77
CA MET A 1 -21.22 9.52 -17.84
C MET A 1 -19.91 8.75 -18.03
N ARG A 2 -18.87 9.37 -18.57
CA ARG A 2 -17.55 8.75 -18.65
C ARG A 2 -16.94 8.83 -17.25
N GLY A 3 -16.88 7.70 -16.55
CA GLY A 3 -16.19 7.61 -15.27
C GLY A 3 -14.74 8.05 -15.46
N ARG A 4 -14.33 9.09 -14.75
CA ARG A 4 -12.93 9.45 -14.62
C ARG A 4 -12.27 8.27 -13.90
N SER A 5 -11.58 7.42 -14.64
CA SER A 5 -10.83 6.33 -14.04
C SER A 5 -9.74 6.94 -13.14
N LEU A 6 -9.68 6.52 -11.89
CA LEU A 6 -8.59 6.86 -10.97
C LEU A 6 -7.22 6.42 -11.52
N GLY A 7 -7.21 5.58 -12.58
CA GLY A 7 -6.03 5.08 -13.26
C GLY A 7 -5.15 6.11 -13.97
N HIS A 8 -5.60 7.36 -14.12
CA HIS A 8 -4.76 8.41 -14.71
C HIS A 8 -3.76 9.06 -13.74
N ARG A 9 -3.74 8.66 -12.46
CA ARG A 9 -2.82 9.25 -11.46
C ARG A 9 -2.01 8.22 -10.67
N ALA A 10 -2.19 6.93 -10.93
CA ALA A 10 -1.46 5.87 -10.25
C ALA A 10 -1.00 4.83 -11.27
N ASP A 11 0.27 4.48 -11.23
CA ASP A 11 0.87 3.46 -12.12
C ASP A 11 0.43 2.05 -11.71
N SER A 12 0.10 1.85 -10.43
CA SER A 12 -0.36 0.57 -9.91
C SER A 12 -1.07 0.73 -8.56
N GLY A 13 -1.84 -0.28 -8.18
CA GLY A 13 -2.54 -0.28 -6.90
C GLY A 13 -3.30 -1.58 -6.63
N ALA A 14 -3.84 -1.68 -5.43
CA ALA A 14 -4.76 -2.74 -5.04
C ALA A 14 -5.85 -2.19 -4.12
N ALA A 15 -7.01 -2.84 -4.13
CA ALA A 15 -8.10 -2.55 -3.21
C ALA A 15 -8.70 -3.87 -2.71
N ILE A 16 -8.97 -3.95 -1.41
CA ILE A 16 -9.58 -5.11 -0.78
C ILE A 16 -10.70 -4.62 0.14
N VAL A 17 -11.86 -5.26 0.04
CA VAL A 17 -13.01 -5.01 0.91
C VAL A 17 -13.26 -6.25 1.75
N LEU A 18 -13.29 -6.08 3.06
CA LEU A 18 -13.50 -7.14 4.02
C LEU A 18 -14.79 -6.92 4.81
N ASP A 19 -15.49 -8.00 5.10
CA ASP A 19 -16.54 -8.00 6.11
C ASP A 19 -15.90 -7.88 7.50
N VAL A 20 -16.26 -6.85 8.25
CA VAL A 20 -15.62 -6.55 9.55
C VAL A 20 -15.98 -7.55 10.65
N LYS A 21 -17.05 -8.33 10.50
CA LYS A 21 -17.50 -9.30 11.50
C LYS A 21 -16.90 -10.69 11.25
N THR A 22 -16.80 -11.07 9.98
CA THR A 22 -16.42 -12.44 9.59
C THR A 22 -15.00 -12.51 9.06
N GLY A 23 -14.42 -11.39 8.62
CA GLY A 23 -13.14 -11.34 7.90
C GLY A 23 -13.25 -11.82 6.45
N ALA A 24 -14.45 -12.11 5.95
CA ALA A 24 -14.64 -12.56 4.58
C ALA A 24 -14.22 -11.48 3.58
N VAL A 25 -13.53 -11.87 2.52
CA VAL A 25 -13.17 -10.98 1.41
C VAL A 25 -14.39 -10.79 0.52
N LEU A 26 -14.96 -9.58 0.52
CA LEU A 26 -16.13 -9.22 -0.29
C LEU A 26 -15.73 -8.75 -1.69
N ALA A 27 -14.60 -8.10 -1.82
CA ALA A 27 -14.03 -7.68 -3.10
C ALA A 27 -12.52 -7.60 -3.02
N MET A 28 -11.85 -7.90 -4.12
CA MET A 28 -10.40 -7.78 -4.27
C MET A 28 -10.08 -7.33 -5.69
N ALA A 29 -9.27 -6.29 -5.83
CA ALA A 29 -8.85 -5.75 -7.11
C ALA A 29 -7.35 -5.45 -7.10
N SER A 30 -6.71 -5.65 -8.24
CA SER A 30 -5.32 -5.29 -8.50
C SER A 30 -5.23 -4.51 -9.81
N TYR A 31 -4.39 -3.47 -9.86
CA TYR A 31 -4.16 -2.67 -11.07
C TYR A 31 -2.65 -2.49 -11.31
N PRO A 32 -2.16 -2.54 -12.55
CA PRO A 32 -2.90 -2.94 -13.74
C PRO A 32 -3.35 -4.39 -13.70
N THR A 33 -4.31 -4.71 -14.54
CA THR A 33 -4.81 -6.08 -14.75
C THR A 33 -4.65 -6.47 -16.22
N TYR A 34 -4.99 -7.68 -16.55
CA TYR A 34 -4.98 -8.19 -17.92
C TYR A 34 -6.24 -9.02 -18.18
N ASP A 35 -6.55 -9.27 -19.44
CA ASP A 35 -7.63 -10.16 -19.84
C ASP A 35 -7.20 -11.62 -19.63
N PRO A 36 -7.83 -12.39 -18.72
CA PRO A 36 -7.47 -13.79 -18.48
C PRO A 36 -7.71 -14.71 -19.68
N ASN A 37 -8.56 -14.32 -20.63
CA ASN A 37 -8.84 -15.13 -21.82
C ASN A 37 -7.60 -15.30 -22.73
N ILE A 38 -6.55 -14.50 -22.53
CA ILE A 38 -5.28 -14.69 -23.27
C ILE A 38 -4.66 -16.08 -23.06
N TRP A 39 -5.03 -16.78 -21.99
CA TRP A 39 -4.54 -18.12 -21.68
C TRP A 39 -5.27 -19.24 -22.42
N GLU A 40 -6.50 -19.01 -22.90
CA GLU A 40 -7.36 -20.04 -23.51
C GLU A 40 -6.74 -20.65 -24.79
N ASN A 41 -6.11 -19.82 -25.61
CA ASN A 41 -5.53 -20.22 -26.91
C ASN A 41 -4.00 -20.18 -26.92
N GLY A 42 -3.38 -20.15 -25.73
CA GLY A 42 -1.96 -19.96 -25.58
C GLY A 42 -1.56 -18.48 -25.64
N ILE A 43 -0.51 -18.15 -24.94
CA ILE A 43 0.01 -16.79 -24.83
C ILE A 43 1.14 -16.57 -25.84
N THR A 44 1.13 -15.47 -26.56
CA THR A 44 2.24 -15.07 -27.45
C THR A 44 3.43 -14.54 -26.64
N VAL A 45 4.62 -14.60 -27.22
CA VAL A 45 5.83 -14.02 -26.58
C VAL A 45 5.65 -12.54 -26.26
N ALA A 46 4.98 -11.78 -27.14
CA ALA A 46 4.72 -10.35 -26.90
C ALA A 46 3.78 -10.13 -25.70
N GLN A 47 2.72 -10.91 -25.58
CA GLN A 47 1.80 -10.87 -24.44
C GLN A 47 2.50 -11.27 -23.15
N ALA A 48 3.29 -12.36 -23.16
CA ALA A 48 4.07 -12.78 -22.00
C ALA A 48 5.04 -11.68 -21.56
N LYS A 49 5.79 -11.10 -22.51
CA LYS A 49 6.70 -9.99 -22.21
C LYS A 49 5.97 -8.80 -21.58
N ASN A 50 4.77 -8.45 -22.05
CA ASN A 50 3.98 -7.36 -21.49
C ASN A 50 3.49 -7.66 -20.07
N LEU A 51 3.03 -8.90 -19.81
CA LEU A 51 2.50 -9.31 -18.49
C LEU A 51 3.54 -9.20 -17.38
N TYR A 52 4.81 -9.46 -17.67
CA TYR A 52 5.90 -9.49 -16.70
C TYR A 52 6.87 -8.29 -16.81
N SER A 53 6.54 -7.30 -17.63
CA SER A 53 7.39 -6.12 -17.84
C SER A 53 7.13 -5.05 -16.78
N GLU A 54 8.20 -4.50 -16.23
CA GLU A 54 8.12 -3.32 -15.35
C GLU A 54 7.57 -2.09 -16.07
N LYS A 55 7.84 -1.95 -17.40
CA LYS A 55 7.29 -0.87 -18.22
C LYS A 55 5.77 -0.87 -18.28
N SER A 56 5.15 -2.04 -18.12
CA SER A 56 3.70 -2.22 -18.05
C SER A 56 3.20 -2.33 -16.61
N ALA A 57 4.05 -2.02 -15.65
CA ALA A 57 3.81 -2.19 -14.22
C ALA A 57 3.37 -3.63 -13.85
N VAL A 58 3.97 -4.63 -14.50
CA VAL A 58 3.78 -6.06 -14.23
C VAL A 58 2.30 -6.45 -14.02
N PRO A 59 1.45 -6.47 -15.06
CA PRO A 59 0.03 -6.78 -14.92
C PRO A 59 -0.26 -8.17 -14.31
N ALA A 60 0.65 -9.14 -14.48
CA ALA A 60 0.51 -10.48 -13.91
C ALA A 60 0.68 -10.51 -12.37
N LEU A 61 1.25 -9.47 -11.76
CA LEU A 61 1.42 -9.39 -10.32
C LEU A 61 0.09 -9.04 -9.63
N SER A 62 -0.47 -9.96 -8.86
CA SER A 62 -1.58 -9.65 -7.96
C SER A 62 -1.09 -8.84 -6.75
N ARG A 63 -1.19 -7.54 -6.83
CA ARG A 63 -0.72 -6.63 -5.77
C ARG A 63 -1.50 -6.78 -4.47
N ALA A 64 -2.75 -7.21 -4.56
CA ALA A 64 -3.58 -7.46 -3.39
C ALA A 64 -3.09 -8.66 -2.55
N VAL A 65 -2.38 -9.63 -3.18
CA VAL A 65 -1.94 -10.88 -2.53
C VAL A 65 -0.42 -10.98 -2.43
N GLN A 66 0.29 -10.55 -3.47
CA GLN A 66 1.73 -10.75 -3.62
C GLN A 66 2.54 -9.44 -3.49
N GLY A 67 1.87 -8.29 -3.54
CA GLY A 67 2.53 -7.00 -3.47
C GLY A 67 3.11 -6.74 -2.08
N ALA A 68 4.40 -6.41 -2.01
CA ALA A 68 5.06 -5.96 -0.79
C ALA A 68 5.34 -4.46 -0.89
N PHE A 69 4.58 -3.67 -0.13
CA PHE A 69 4.69 -2.21 -0.12
C PHE A 69 5.00 -1.70 1.27
N SER A 70 5.71 -0.57 1.34
CA SER A 70 5.91 0.12 2.61
C SER A 70 4.55 0.60 3.16
N PRO A 71 4.18 0.25 4.38
CA PRO A 71 2.90 0.63 4.97
C PRO A 71 2.79 2.14 5.25
N ALA A 72 3.90 2.85 5.27
CA ALA A 72 3.96 4.29 5.55
C ALA A 72 3.10 4.66 6.79
N SER A 73 2.31 5.74 6.72
CA SER A 73 1.48 6.21 7.85
C SER A 73 0.38 5.25 8.30
N THR A 74 0.01 4.25 7.51
CA THR A 74 -0.97 3.24 7.94
C THR A 74 -0.42 2.37 9.07
N PHE A 75 0.91 2.24 9.18
CA PHE A 75 1.56 1.52 10.26
C PHE A 75 1.46 2.22 11.62
N LYS A 76 1.07 3.50 11.66
CA LYS A 76 0.92 4.26 12.90
C LYS A 76 -0.10 3.65 13.87
N VAL A 77 -1.15 3.02 13.35
CA VAL A 77 -2.14 2.30 14.18
C VAL A 77 -1.46 1.19 14.98
N ILE A 78 -0.61 0.41 14.34
CA ILE A 78 0.15 -0.68 14.98
C ILE A 78 1.17 -0.11 15.97
N SER A 79 1.89 0.95 15.59
CA SER A 79 2.87 1.61 16.46
C SER A 79 2.21 2.19 17.72
N THR A 80 1.04 2.82 17.58
CA THR A 80 0.28 3.35 18.72
C THR A 80 -0.19 2.23 19.63
N ALA A 81 -0.75 1.16 19.10
CA ALA A 81 -1.17 0.01 19.88
C ALA A 81 0.01 -0.63 20.65
N ALA A 82 1.18 -0.73 20.00
CA ALA A 82 2.39 -1.23 20.64
C ALA A 82 2.87 -0.31 21.77
N ALA A 83 2.83 1.00 21.58
CA ALA A 83 3.19 1.99 22.61
C ALA A 83 2.27 1.89 23.82
N VAL A 84 0.96 1.82 23.63
CA VAL A 84 -0.02 1.63 24.71
C VAL A 84 0.26 0.31 25.47
N ARG A 85 0.52 -0.79 24.75
CA ARG A 85 0.92 -2.06 25.39
C ARG A 85 2.22 -1.96 26.19
N ALA A 86 3.12 -1.09 25.79
CA ALA A 86 4.39 -0.83 26.49
C ALA A 86 4.23 0.15 27.68
N GLY A 87 2.99 0.60 28.00
CA GLY A 87 2.69 1.46 29.12
C GLY A 87 2.73 2.97 28.84
N TYR A 88 2.83 3.37 27.58
CA TYR A 88 2.72 4.79 27.20
C TYR A 88 1.26 5.24 27.32
N SER A 89 1.04 6.34 28.03
CA SER A 89 -0.30 6.91 28.24
C SER A 89 -0.81 7.60 26.96
N THR A 90 -2.10 7.49 26.71
CA THR A 90 -2.79 8.26 25.65
C THR A 90 -3.28 9.63 26.12
N ASP A 91 -3.21 9.91 27.44
CA ASP A 91 -3.79 11.10 28.07
C ASP A 91 -2.75 12.20 28.34
N VAL A 92 -1.54 12.02 27.87
CA VAL A 92 -0.43 12.98 28.01
C VAL A 92 0.11 13.41 26.67
N SER A 93 0.66 14.62 26.60
CA SER A 93 1.39 15.10 25.42
C SER A 93 2.83 14.63 25.46
N TYR A 94 3.32 14.16 24.32
CA TYR A 94 4.71 13.78 24.13
C TYR A 94 5.40 14.81 23.25
N ASN A 95 6.66 15.13 23.58
CA ASN A 95 7.46 16.01 22.74
C ASN A 95 7.68 15.38 21.37
N CYS A 96 7.30 16.10 20.32
CA CYS A 96 7.48 15.71 18.93
C CYS A 96 8.37 16.73 18.22
N PRO A 97 9.70 16.62 18.33
CA PRO A 97 10.61 17.59 17.73
C PRO A 97 10.59 17.52 16.20
N ALA A 98 11.10 18.56 15.54
CA ALA A 98 11.21 18.61 14.08
C ALA A 98 12.08 17.47 13.55
N THR A 99 13.10 17.07 14.30
CA THR A 99 14.01 15.98 13.97
C THR A 99 14.34 15.15 15.20
N VAL A 100 14.61 13.86 15.00
CA VAL A 100 15.07 12.93 16.01
C VAL A 100 16.24 12.13 15.46
N GLN A 101 17.33 12.05 16.22
CA GLN A 101 18.48 11.23 15.87
C GLN A 101 18.32 9.83 16.49
N ILE A 102 18.37 8.79 15.66
CA ILE A 102 18.35 7.39 16.11
C ILE A 102 19.60 6.70 15.54
N GLY A 103 20.55 6.40 16.40
CA GLY A 103 21.87 5.95 15.98
C GLY A 103 22.56 6.99 15.08
N THR A 104 22.96 6.59 13.89
CA THR A 104 23.60 7.47 12.89
C THR A 104 22.60 8.12 11.92
N ARG A 105 21.30 7.86 12.06
CA ARG A 105 20.28 8.33 11.13
C ARG A 105 19.38 9.39 11.74
N GLU A 106 19.22 10.51 11.03
CA GLU A 106 18.25 11.54 11.35
C GLU A 106 16.89 11.23 10.75
N PHE A 107 15.83 11.30 11.55
CA PHE A 107 14.44 11.20 11.14
C PHE A 107 13.80 12.57 11.29
N LYS A 108 13.09 13.00 10.25
CA LYS A 108 12.39 14.29 10.21
C LYS A 108 10.91 14.09 10.38
N ASN A 109 10.29 14.99 11.13
CA ASN A 109 8.83 15.08 11.19
C ASN A 109 8.27 15.56 9.85
N PHE A 110 6.97 15.36 9.61
CA PHE A 110 6.29 15.91 8.45
C PHE A 110 6.51 17.41 8.39
N ASP A 111 6.85 17.94 7.23
CA ASP A 111 7.17 19.35 6.98
C ASP A 111 8.35 19.93 7.81
N SER A 112 9.14 19.08 8.46
CA SER A 112 10.32 19.46 9.27
C SER A 112 10.02 20.47 10.37
N LYS A 113 8.80 20.42 10.95
CA LYS A 113 8.38 21.24 12.08
C LYS A 113 8.14 20.39 13.33
N ALA A 114 8.36 20.97 14.48
CA ALA A 114 7.94 20.39 15.74
C ALA A 114 6.41 20.41 15.85
N ALA A 115 5.83 19.40 16.51
CA ALA A 115 4.42 19.30 16.83
C ALA A 115 4.26 18.77 18.26
N GLY A 116 3.27 19.27 19.01
CA GLY A 116 2.98 18.91 20.40
C GLY A 116 2.86 20.10 21.30
#